data_597d590cb777170d3d263efe0bd3e3ad
#
_entry.id   597d590cb777170d3d263efe0bd3e3ad
#
_cell.length_a   1.000
_cell.length_b   1.000
_cell.length_c   1.000
_cell.angle_alpha   90.00
_cell.angle_beta   90.00
_cell.angle_gamma   90.00
#
_symmetry.space_group_name_H-M   'P 1'
#
loop_
_entity.id
_entity.type
_entity.pdbx_description
1 polymer ?
#
loop_
_entity_poly.entity_id
_entity_poly.type
_entity_poly.pdbx_seq_one_letter_code
_entity_poly.pdbx_strand_id
1 'polypeptide(L)'
;IVGLGGIVRSLAGIASENGHSVVVIDRDEERCAEILSLYDLLAIAGNATDKAVMEDAGVDRADALVATTSDDALNLMACWLAKRYNVMTLVSIVNQKEHSELFKEVGVRISENPDEIVARSLYVWSENPDTQLLASIEGGSIFEVRVNEGAQGVNKTVRETSDVKDMLYIAIRRGGKLIIPSGNVTFQPDDVVTVFTKKESEGRSVDYMDALFHSS
;
A
#
# COMPACT_ATOMS: atom_id res chain seq x y z
N ILE A 1 -4.04 17.94 -2.99
CA ILE A 1 -4.12 16.90 -1.95
C ILE A 1 -4.95 17.47 -0.80
N VAL A 2 -5.87 16.68 -0.22
CA VAL A 2 -6.74 17.09 0.91
C VAL A 2 -6.34 16.32 2.17
N GLY A 3 -6.03 17.06 3.24
CA GLY A 3 -5.54 16.57 4.52
C GLY A 3 -4.01 16.58 4.62
N LEU A 4 -3.46 16.83 5.79
CA LEU A 4 -2.03 16.86 6.13
C LEU A 4 -1.69 15.86 7.25
N GLY A 5 -2.20 14.65 7.14
CA GLY A 5 -1.79 13.51 7.97
C GLY A 5 -0.40 12.96 7.61
N GLY A 6 0.07 11.96 8.33
CA GLY A 6 1.41 11.37 8.12
C GLY A 6 1.67 10.88 6.69
N ILE A 7 0.66 10.29 6.04
CA ILE A 7 0.77 9.82 4.65
C ILE A 7 1.01 10.96 3.68
N VAL A 8 0.40 12.12 3.91
CA VAL A 8 0.48 13.25 2.97
C VAL A 8 1.85 13.86 2.90
N ARG A 9 2.60 13.89 4.00
CA ARG A 9 3.99 14.35 3.97
C ARG A 9 4.81 13.53 2.98
N SER A 10 4.69 12.21 3.05
CA SER A 10 5.38 11.31 2.11
C SER A 10 4.86 11.47 0.68
N LEU A 11 3.55 11.54 0.51
CA LEU A 11 2.92 11.71 -0.81
C LEU A 11 3.32 13.03 -1.47
N ALA A 12 3.29 14.14 -0.71
CA ALA A 12 3.69 15.46 -1.20
C ALA A 12 5.18 15.48 -1.61
N GLY A 13 6.04 14.85 -0.81
CA GLY A 13 7.46 14.69 -1.14
C GLY A 13 7.65 13.92 -2.44
N ILE A 14 7.04 12.73 -2.56
CA ILE A 14 7.10 11.91 -3.77
C ILE A 14 6.61 12.68 -5.00
N ALA A 15 5.48 13.39 -4.89
CA ALA A 15 4.93 14.15 -6.00
C ALA A 15 5.84 15.31 -6.40
N SER A 16 6.36 16.06 -5.44
CA SER A 16 7.31 17.17 -5.67
C SER A 16 8.60 16.69 -6.33
N GLU A 17 9.21 15.61 -5.82
CA GLU A 17 10.43 15.01 -6.39
C GLU A 17 10.23 14.51 -7.84
N ASN A 18 9.01 14.12 -8.20
CA ASN A 18 8.65 13.74 -9.57
C ASN A 18 8.22 14.93 -10.45
N GLY A 19 8.38 16.17 -9.97
CA GLY A 19 8.16 17.38 -10.75
C GLY A 19 6.70 17.79 -10.91
N HIS A 20 5.80 17.30 -10.04
CA HIS A 20 4.41 17.73 -10.02
C HIS A 20 4.22 19.02 -9.24
N SER A 21 3.35 19.90 -9.73
CA SER A 21 2.87 21.06 -8.98
C SER A 21 1.84 20.57 -7.93
N VAL A 22 2.18 20.73 -6.66
CA VAL A 22 1.36 20.22 -5.55
C VAL A 22 0.70 21.36 -4.81
N VAL A 23 -0.61 21.23 -4.58
CA VAL A 23 -1.37 22.09 -3.66
C VAL A 23 -1.97 21.20 -2.58
N VAL A 24 -1.81 21.61 -1.32
CA VAL A 24 -2.36 20.89 -0.17
C VAL A 24 -3.42 21.76 0.51
N ILE A 25 -4.52 21.13 0.93
CA ILE A 25 -5.58 21.79 1.71
C ILE A 25 -5.70 21.07 3.06
N ASP A 26 -5.58 21.79 4.15
CA ASP A 26 -5.87 21.28 5.50
C ASP A 26 -6.52 22.38 6.33
N ARG A 27 -7.31 22.01 7.36
CA ARG A 27 -7.93 22.97 8.27
C ARG A 27 -6.95 23.55 9.28
N ASP A 28 -5.84 22.87 9.50
CA ASP A 28 -4.82 23.19 10.49
C ASP A 28 -3.75 24.09 9.87
N GLU A 29 -3.73 25.37 10.25
CA GLU A 29 -2.76 26.36 9.77
C GLU A 29 -1.32 26.00 10.13
N GLU A 30 -1.09 25.38 11.31
CA GLU A 30 0.26 25.01 11.75
C GLU A 30 0.81 23.90 10.85
N ARG A 31 -0.01 22.89 10.50
CA ARG A 31 0.36 21.85 9.57
C ARG A 31 0.62 22.38 8.16
N CYS A 32 -0.17 23.36 7.72
CA CYS A 32 0.07 24.05 6.47
C CYS A 32 1.42 24.79 6.47
N ALA A 33 1.74 25.50 7.56
CA ALA A 33 3.03 26.16 7.69
C ALA A 33 4.21 25.19 7.76
N GLU A 34 4.03 24.05 8.43
CA GLU A 34 5.05 23.02 8.54
C GLU A 34 5.38 22.39 7.18
N ILE A 35 4.40 22.00 6.36
CA ILE A 35 4.65 21.37 5.07
C ILE A 35 5.35 22.33 4.09
N LEU A 36 5.03 23.63 4.15
CA LEU A 36 5.70 24.67 3.37
C LEU A 36 7.18 24.82 3.71
N SER A 37 7.59 24.47 4.94
CA SER A 37 9.00 24.49 5.34
C SER A 37 9.80 23.31 4.80
N LEU A 38 9.13 22.24 4.38
CA LEU A 38 9.74 20.97 3.95
C LEU A 38 9.82 20.84 2.44
N TYR A 39 8.82 21.37 1.72
CA TYR A 39 8.69 21.15 0.28
C TYR A 39 8.29 22.44 -0.45
N ASP A 40 8.73 22.55 -1.70
CA ASP A 40 8.28 23.60 -2.61
C ASP A 40 6.89 23.27 -3.19
N LEU A 41 5.86 23.70 -2.48
CA LEU A 41 4.46 23.47 -2.82
C LEU A 41 3.57 24.62 -2.31
N LEU A 42 2.27 24.60 -2.62
CA LEU A 42 1.29 25.52 -2.05
C LEU A 42 0.48 24.80 -0.97
N ALA A 43 0.20 25.49 0.13
CA ALA A 43 -0.69 25.01 1.18
C ALA A 43 -1.77 26.06 1.48
N ILE A 44 -3.00 25.60 1.58
CA ILE A 44 -4.18 26.45 1.87
C ILE A 44 -4.82 25.93 3.14
N ALA A 45 -4.88 26.82 4.14
CA ALA A 45 -5.60 26.52 5.36
C ALA A 45 -7.11 26.71 5.13
N GLY A 46 -7.87 25.63 5.20
CA GLY A 46 -9.30 25.69 4.94
C GLY A 46 -10.01 24.35 4.89
N ASN A 47 -11.31 24.40 4.70
CA ASN A 47 -12.14 23.21 4.56
C ASN A 47 -12.29 22.83 3.07
N ALA A 48 -11.81 21.67 2.68
CA ALA A 48 -11.90 21.17 1.30
C ALA A 48 -13.34 20.87 0.82
N THR A 49 -14.34 20.96 1.70
CA THR A 49 -15.75 20.92 1.28
C THR A 49 -16.30 22.31 0.93
N ASP A 50 -15.51 23.36 1.16
CA ASP A 50 -15.87 24.73 0.77
C ASP A 50 -15.44 24.97 -0.67
N LYS A 51 -16.41 25.43 -1.48
CA LYS A 51 -16.18 25.71 -2.89
C LYS A 51 -15.09 26.77 -3.12
N ALA A 52 -15.08 27.83 -2.31
CA ALA A 52 -14.10 28.90 -2.42
C ALA A 52 -12.68 28.39 -2.17
N VAL A 53 -12.49 27.57 -1.13
CA VAL A 53 -11.20 26.96 -0.79
C VAL A 53 -10.71 26.04 -1.92
N MET A 54 -11.61 25.28 -2.53
CA MET A 54 -11.25 24.40 -3.67
C MET A 54 -10.89 25.23 -4.92
N GLU A 55 -11.60 26.34 -5.18
CA GLU A 55 -11.29 27.26 -6.29
C GLU A 55 -9.95 27.97 -6.07
N ASP A 56 -9.68 28.45 -4.85
CA ASP A 56 -8.39 29.05 -4.48
C ASP A 56 -7.23 28.04 -4.64
N ALA A 57 -7.49 26.75 -4.36
CA ALA A 57 -6.54 25.67 -4.60
C ALA A 57 -6.33 25.32 -6.09
N GLY A 58 -7.10 25.93 -6.99
CA GLY A 58 -7.00 25.68 -8.43
C GLY A 58 -7.56 24.34 -8.85
N VAL A 59 -8.63 23.86 -8.21
CA VAL A 59 -9.27 22.57 -8.53
C VAL A 59 -9.71 22.47 -9.98
N ASP A 60 -10.07 23.59 -10.59
CA ASP A 60 -10.47 23.72 -12.00
C ASP A 60 -9.35 23.40 -12.99
N ARG A 61 -8.10 23.38 -12.54
CA ARG A 61 -6.89 23.09 -13.34
C ARG A 61 -6.16 21.85 -12.87
N ALA A 62 -6.69 21.18 -11.86
CA ALA A 62 -6.04 20.00 -11.28
C ALA A 62 -6.24 18.77 -12.17
N ASP A 63 -5.17 18.04 -12.43
CA ASP A 63 -5.20 16.75 -13.12
C ASP A 63 -5.69 15.63 -12.20
N ALA A 64 -5.38 15.75 -10.91
CA ALA A 64 -5.73 14.78 -9.90
C ALA A 64 -6.09 15.42 -8.55
N LEU A 65 -7.02 14.80 -7.82
CA LEU A 65 -7.29 15.08 -6.41
C LEU A 65 -7.08 13.82 -5.59
N VAL A 66 -6.34 13.95 -4.48
CA VAL A 66 -6.12 12.87 -3.52
C VAL A 66 -6.64 13.30 -2.16
N ALA A 67 -7.65 12.59 -1.62
CA ALA A 67 -8.25 12.85 -0.31
C ALA A 67 -7.77 11.82 0.73
N THR A 68 -7.21 12.32 1.84
CA THR A 68 -6.49 11.47 2.80
C THR A 68 -6.77 11.82 4.26
N THR A 69 -7.91 12.47 4.52
CA THR A 69 -8.29 12.79 5.91
C THR A 69 -8.84 11.56 6.63
N SER A 70 -8.93 11.62 7.93
CA SER A 70 -9.59 10.59 8.75
C SER A 70 -11.12 10.60 8.67
N ASP A 71 -11.71 11.55 7.93
CA ASP A 71 -13.16 11.71 7.77
C ASP A 71 -13.58 11.31 6.35
N ASP A 72 -14.21 10.14 6.21
CA ASP A 72 -14.67 9.63 4.93
C ASP A 72 -15.74 10.51 4.27
N ALA A 73 -16.58 11.17 5.05
CA ALA A 73 -17.60 12.07 4.51
C ALA A 73 -16.95 13.32 3.89
N LEU A 74 -15.91 13.86 4.52
CA LEU A 74 -15.12 14.95 3.97
C LEU A 74 -14.37 14.50 2.71
N ASN A 75 -13.72 13.34 2.75
CA ASN A 75 -13.00 12.79 1.62
C ASN A 75 -13.92 12.59 0.40
N LEU A 76 -15.09 12.00 0.62
CA LEU A 76 -16.08 11.77 -0.42
C LEU A 76 -16.60 13.09 -1.01
N MET A 77 -16.93 14.06 -0.15
CA MET A 77 -17.41 15.37 -0.59
C MET A 77 -16.34 16.12 -1.39
N ALA A 78 -15.08 16.11 -0.97
CA ALA A 78 -13.99 16.72 -1.70
C ALA A 78 -13.81 16.09 -3.10
N CYS A 79 -13.85 14.76 -3.18
CA CYS A 79 -13.81 14.04 -4.45
C CYS A 79 -15.01 14.38 -5.34
N TRP A 80 -16.21 14.44 -4.77
CA TRP A 80 -17.42 14.80 -5.52
C TRP A 80 -17.37 16.22 -6.07
N LEU A 81 -16.88 17.18 -5.27
CA LEU A 81 -16.67 18.57 -5.75
C LEU A 81 -15.64 18.59 -6.87
N ALA A 82 -14.49 17.96 -6.71
CA ALA A 82 -13.46 17.91 -7.75
C ALA A 82 -13.99 17.29 -9.06
N LYS A 83 -14.84 16.26 -8.98
CA LYS A 83 -15.50 15.69 -10.16
C LYS A 83 -16.35 16.73 -10.91
N ARG A 84 -17.00 17.65 -10.21
CA ARG A 84 -17.79 18.72 -10.82
C ARG A 84 -16.93 19.76 -11.55
N TYR A 85 -15.65 19.87 -11.20
CA TYR A 85 -14.63 20.66 -11.92
C TYR A 85 -13.92 19.86 -13.01
N ASN A 86 -14.41 18.64 -13.33
CA ASN A 86 -13.86 17.72 -14.33
C ASN A 86 -12.44 17.23 -14.02
N VAL A 87 -12.06 17.16 -12.72
CA VAL A 87 -10.82 16.49 -12.34
C VAL A 87 -10.93 15.02 -12.70
N MET A 88 -10.02 14.56 -13.55
CA MET A 88 -10.12 13.23 -14.18
C MET A 88 -9.68 12.11 -13.24
N THR A 89 -8.71 12.37 -12.38
CA THR A 89 -8.17 11.37 -11.46
C THR A 89 -8.56 11.70 -10.03
N LEU A 90 -9.41 10.86 -9.45
CA LEU A 90 -9.86 10.98 -8.06
C LEU A 90 -9.36 9.77 -7.28
N VAL A 91 -8.62 10.02 -6.21
CA VAL A 91 -8.06 8.98 -5.33
C VAL A 91 -8.44 9.30 -3.90
N SER A 92 -8.79 8.33 -3.09
CA SER A 92 -9.05 8.55 -1.68
C SER A 92 -8.61 7.37 -0.82
N ILE A 93 -8.23 7.67 0.42
CA ILE A 93 -8.25 6.71 1.50
C ILE A 93 -9.71 6.52 1.92
N VAL A 94 -10.08 5.30 2.25
CA VAL A 94 -11.36 4.96 2.88
C VAL A 94 -11.06 4.32 4.22
N ASN A 95 -11.49 4.98 5.29
CA ASN A 95 -11.22 4.56 6.66
C ASN A 95 -12.18 3.45 7.12
N GLN A 96 -13.43 3.49 6.65
CA GLN A 96 -14.47 2.51 6.97
C GLN A 96 -14.83 1.73 5.70
N LYS A 97 -14.59 0.43 5.72
CA LYS A 97 -14.77 -0.45 4.55
C LYS A 97 -16.19 -0.39 3.96
N GLU A 98 -17.19 -0.15 4.81
CA GLU A 98 -18.60 -0.02 4.44
C GLU A 98 -18.84 1.17 3.49
N HIS A 99 -17.98 2.19 3.53
CA HIS A 99 -18.10 3.37 2.67
C HIS A 99 -17.52 3.16 1.26
N SER A 100 -16.78 2.08 1.03
CA SER A 100 -16.05 1.83 -0.24
C SER A 100 -16.94 1.90 -1.47
N GLU A 101 -18.16 1.38 -1.40
CA GLU A 101 -19.09 1.39 -2.54
C GLU A 101 -19.50 2.83 -2.91
N LEU A 102 -19.71 3.71 -1.94
CA LEU A 102 -20.06 5.12 -2.20
C LEU A 102 -18.95 5.85 -2.97
N PHE A 103 -17.69 5.59 -2.63
CA PHE A 103 -16.56 6.16 -3.36
C PHE A 103 -16.47 5.62 -4.79
N LYS A 104 -16.72 4.33 -5.00
CA LYS A 104 -16.75 3.72 -6.33
C LYS A 104 -17.84 4.31 -7.21
N GLU A 105 -19.05 4.58 -6.67
CA GLU A 105 -20.15 5.22 -7.39
C GLU A 105 -19.77 6.63 -7.87
N VAL A 106 -18.99 7.36 -7.10
CA VAL A 106 -18.43 8.65 -7.51
C VAL A 106 -17.33 8.51 -8.57
N GLY A 107 -16.77 7.32 -8.74
CA GLY A 107 -15.67 7.04 -9.65
C GLY A 107 -14.29 7.30 -9.03
N VAL A 108 -14.20 7.24 -7.71
CA VAL A 108 -12.96 7.42 -6.97
C VAL A 108 -12.19 6.09 -6.91
N ARG A 109 -10.89 6.13 -7.15
CA ARG A 109 -9.98 5.04 -6.82
C ARG A 109 -9.72 5.06 -5.32
N ILE A 110 -10.02 3.96 -4.67
CA ILE A 110 -9.84 3.84 -3.23
C ILE A 110 -8.53 3.14 -2.89
N SER A 111 -7.87 3.59 -1.83
CA SER A 111 -6.87 2.82 -1.10
C SER A 111 -7.53 2.25 0.16
N GLU A 112 -7.24 1.01 0.47
CA GLU A 112 -7.65 0.42 1.75
C GLU A 112 -7.07 1.23 2.92
N ASN A 113 -7.68 1.07 4.10
CA ASN A 113 -7.23 1.75 5.31
C ASN A 113 -5.74 1.45 5.57
N PRO A 114 -4.88 2.48 5.54
CA PRO A 114 -3.44 2.27 5.71
C PRO A 114 -3.07 1.72 7.08
N ASP A 115 -3.84 2.04 8.11
CA ASP A 115 -3.62 1.52 9.47
C ASP A 115 -3.84 0.00 9.50
N GLU A 116 -4.83 -0.52 8.76
CA GLU A 116 -5.07 -1.96 8.65
C GLU A 116 -3.92 -2.67 7.90
N ILE A 117 -3.41 -2.06 6.83
CA ILE A 117 -2.26 -2.58 6.07
C ILE A 117 -1.02 -2.66 6.97
N VAL A 118 -0.72 -1.58 7.69
CA VAL A 118 0.43 -1.52 8.59
C VAL A 118 0.26 -2.47 9.78
N ALA A 119 -0.91 -2.47 10.42
CA ALA A 119 -1.20 -3.37 11.54
C ALA A 119 -1.04 -4.84 11.14
N ARG A 120 -1.52 -5.22 9.95
CA ARG A 120 -1.36 -6.58 9.44
C ARG A 120 0.11 -6.93 9.20
N SER A 121 0.90 -6.01 8.65
CA SER A 121 2.34 -6.23 8.47
C SER A 121 3.06 -6.41 9.79
N LEU A 122 2.76 -5.57 10.79
CA LEU A 122 3.32 -5.68 12.14
C LEU A 122 2.92 -6.99 12.82
N TYR A 123 1.66 -7.42 12.65
CA TYR A 123 1.18 -8.68 13.18
C TYR A 123 1.96 -9.87 12.59
N VAL A 124 2.09 -9.92 11.26
CA VAL A 124 2.86 -11.01 10.60
C VAL A 124 4.29 -11.05 11.12
N TRP A 125 4.96 -9.89 11.25
CA TRP A 125 6.32 -9.86 11.79
C TRP A 125 6.42 -10.28 13.26
N SER A 126 5.37 -10.03 14.05
CA SER A 126 5.37 -10.46 15.47
C SER A 126 5.24 -11.96 15.64
N GLU A 127 4.54 -12.63 14.71
CA GLU A 127 4.37 -14.10 14.72
C GLU A 127 5.55 -14.80 14.01
N ASN A 128 5.98 -14.24 12.87
CA ASN A 128 7.00 -14.83 11.99
C ASN A 128 8.00 -13.75 11.54
N PRO A 129 9.08 -13.48 12.30
CA PRO A 129 10.03 -12.40 12.03
C PRO A 129 10.70 -12.48 10.66
N ASP A 130 10.86 -13.69 10.12
CA ASP A 130 11.50 -13.96 8.83
C ASP A 130 10.50 -13.96 7.65
N THR A 131 9.21 -13.72 7.92
CA THR A 131 8.14 -13.64 6.91
C THR A 131 7.59 -12.23 6.84
N GLN A 132 7.55 -11.65 5.64
CA GLN A 132 7.02 -10.32 5.37
C GLN A 132 5.81 -10.39 4.46
N LEU A 133 4.71 -9.73 4.84
CA LEU A 133 3.60 -9.45 3.92
C LEU A 133 3.99 -8.30 3.00
N LEU A 134 4.11 -8.54 1.69
CA LEU A 134 4.42 -7.50 0.70
C LEU A 134 3.17 -6.81 0.16
N ALA A 135 2.13 -7.57 -0.12
CA ALA A 135 0.90 -7.03 -0.67
C ALA A 135 -0.29 -7.95 -0.37
N SER A 136 -1.47 -7.34 -0.21
CA SER A 136 -2.74 -8.02 -0.26
C SER A 136 -3.46 -7.61 -1.55
N ILE A 137 -4.00 -8.59 -2.26
CA ILE A 137 -4.81 -8.38 -3.46
C ILE A 137 -6.17 -9.03 -3.26
N GLU A 138 -7.13 -8.73 -4.11
CA GLU A 138 -8.42 -9.41 -4.06
C GLU A 138 -8.23 -10.92 -4.27
N GLY A 139 -8.60 -11.70 -3.26
CA GLY A 139 -8.49 -13.16 -3.26
C GLY A 139 -7.14 -13.75 -2.89
N GLY A 140 -6.13 -12.95 -2.49
CA GLY A 140 -4.83 -13.50 -2.08
C GLY A 140 -3.85 -12.52 -1.46
N SER A 141 -2.70 -13.06 -1.06
CA SER A 141 -1.61 -12.30 -0.45
C SER A 141 -0.26 -12.71 -1.02
N ILE A 142 0.68 -11.78 -1.02
CA ILE A 142 2.07 -12.01 -1.45
C ILE A 142 2.96 -11.83 -0.23
N PHE A 143 3.77 -12.84 0.04
CA PHE A 143 4.72 -12.84 1.14
C PHE A 143 6.16 -12.93 0.61
N GLU A 144 7.10 -12.42 1.36
CA GLU A 144 8.50 -12.80 1.30
C GLU A 144 8.88 -13.59 2.56
N VAL A 145 9.64 -14.65 2.38
CA VAL A 145 10.16 -15.48 3.47
C VAL A 145 11.64 -15.74 3.24
N ARG A 146 12.44 -15.62 4.30
CA ARG A 146 13.86 -15.94 4.25
C ARG A 146 14.08 -17.43 4.50
N VAL A 147 14.97 -18.06 3.73
CA VAL A 147 15.40 -19.45 3.95
C VAL A 147 16.54 -19.44 4.97
N ASN A 148 16.28 -19.93 6.16
CA ASN A 148 17.27 -19.98 7.22
C ASN A 148 18.28 -21.11 7.01
N GLU A 149 19.49 -20.92 7.52
CA GLU A 149 20.51 -21.96 7.54
C GLU A 149 20.01 -23.17 8.38
N GLY A 150 20.07 -24.37 7.80
CA GLY A 150 19.55 -25.57 8.45
C GLY A 150 18.06 -25.84 8.25
N ALA A 151 17.32 -24.95 7.57
CA ALA A 151 15.90 -25.15 7.27
C ALA A 151 15.67 -26.40 6.41
N GLN A 152 14.53 -27.06 6.59
CA GLN A 152 14.18 -28.30 5.87
C GLN A 152 14.10 -28.13 4.34
N GLY A 153 13.86 -26.89 3.87
CA GLY A 153 13.78 -26.54 2.47
C GLY A 153 15.13 -26.40 1.77
N VAL A 154 16.22 -26.25 2.53
CA VAL A 154 17.56 -26.12 1.95
C VAL A 154 17.92 -27.36 1.12
N ASN A 155 18.40 -27.12 -0.09
CA ASN A 155 18.70 -28.12 -1.14
C ASN A 155 17.49 -28.86 -1.71
N LYS A 156 16.26 -28.60 -1.28
CA LYS A 156 15.05 -29.06 -1.97
C LYS A 156 14.79 -28.21 -3.21
N THR A 157 14.25 -28.84 -4.24
CA THR A 157 13.83 -28.14 -5.45
C THR A 157 12.46 -27.50 -5.26
N VAL A 158 12.18 -26.46 -6.05
CA VAL A 158 10.85 -25.85 -6.15
C VAL A 158 9.77 -26.91 -6.40
N ARG A 159 10.05 -27.89 -7.27
CA ARG A 159 9.12 -28.99 -7.59
C ARG A 159 8.79 -29.85 -6.37
N GLU A 160 9.77 -30.19 -5.56
CA GLU A 160 9.59 -31.03 -4.35
C GLU A 160 8.79 -30.34 -3.23
N THR A 161 8.68 -28.99 -3.32
CA THR A 161 8.00 -28.17 -2.32
C THR A 161 6.71 -27.52 -2.85
N SER A 162 6.34 -27.79 -4.10
CA SER A 162 5.16 -27.19 -4.75
C SER A 162 3.84 -27.95 -4.56
N ASP A 163 3.81 -28.93 -3.66
CA ASP A 163 2.62 -29.75 -3.44
C ASP A 163 1.52 -29.07 -2.60
N VAL A 164 1.77 -27.83 -2.13
CA VAL A 164 0.77 -27.06 -1.39
C VAL A 164 -0.19 -26.40 -2.35
N LYS A 165 -1.44 -26.81 -2.25
CA LYS A 165 -2.53 -26.26 -3.04
C LYS A 165 -2.71 -24.76 -2.75
N ASP A 166 -2.96 -24.00 -3.80
CA ASP A 166 -3.26 -22.55 -3.73
C ASP A 166 -2.06 -21.67 -3.32
N MET A 167 -0.84 -22.20 -3.44
CA MET A 167 0.42 -21.48 -3.22
C MET A 167 1.28 -21.51 -4.49
N LEU A 168 1.96 -20.40 -4.79
CA LEU A 168 2.84 -20.27 -5.95
C LEU A 168 4.12 -19.53 -5.58
N TYR A 169 5.27 -20.09 -5.88
CA TYR A 169 6.54 -19.37 -5.81
C TYR A 169 6.64 -18.40 -7.00
N ILE A 170 6.83 -17.10 -6.71
CA ILE A 170 6.88 -16.05 -7.73
C ILE A 170 8.33 -15.74 -8.12
N ALA A 171 9.20 -15.59 -7.11
CA ALA A 171 10.58 -15.19 -7.30
C ALA A 171 11.47 -15.70 -6.15
N ILE A 172 12.76 -15.84 -6.45
CA ILE A 172 13.80 -16.11 -5.44
C ILE A 172 14.88 -15.03 -5.60
N ARG A 173 15.19 -14.28 -4.55
CA ARG A 173 16.29 -13.33 -4.53
C ARG A 173 17.47 -13.96 -3.80
N ARG A 174 18.59 -14.16 -4.55
CA ARG A 174 19.83 -14.79 -4.08
C ARG A 174 21.00 -13.89 -4.37
N GLY A 175 21.74 -13.46 -3.36
CA GLY A 175 22.93 -12.62 -3.55
C GLY A 175 22.66 -11.34 -4.36
N GLY A 176 21.50 -10.71 -4.18
CA GLY A 176 21.05 -9.52 -4.91
C GLY A 176 20.53 -9.80 -6.34
N LYS A 177 20.55 -11.05 -6.82
CA LYS A 177 20.00 -11.43 -8.14
C LYS A 177 18.61 -12.02 -7.98
N LEU A 178 17.69 -11.64 -8.89
CA LEU A 178 16.36 -12.20 -8.98
C LEU A 178 16.36 -13.43 -9.89
N ILE A 179 15.82 -14.54 -9.38
CA ILE A 179 15.69 -15.82 -10.08
C ILE A 179 14.21 -16.12 -10.25
N ILE A 180 13.78 -16.47 -11.47
CA ILE A 180 12.44 -16.98 -11.70
C ILE A 180 12.45 -18.48 -11.32
N PRO A 181 11.63 -18.91 -10.33
CA PRO A 181 11.66 -20.27 -9.85
C PRO A 181 11.09 -21.24 -10.89
N SER A 182 11.97 -22.05 -11.46
CA SER A 182 11.57 -23.24 -12.22
C SER A 182 11.61 -24.48 -11.32
N GLY A 183 10.92 -25.54 -11.69
CA GLY A 183 10.82 -26.75 -10.87
C GLY A 183 12.16 -27.39 -10.44
N ASN A 184 13.25 -27.09 -11.16
CA ASN A 184 14.58 -27.64 -10.88
C ASN A 184 15.48 -26.70 -10.05
N VAL A 185 15.02 -25.49 -9.76
CA VAL A 185 15.76 -24.56 -8.89
C VAL A 185 15.71 -25.08 -7.47
N THR A 186 16.87 -25.17 -6.80
CA THR A 186 16.99 -25.56 -5.40
C THR A 186 17.03 -24.31 -4.51
N PHE A 187 16.43 -24.39 -3.34
CA PHE A 187 16.56 -23.36 -2.32
C PHE A 187 17.91 -23.45 -1.61
N GLN A 188 18.49 -22.29 -1.31
CA GLN A 188 19.76 -22.15 -0.61
C GLN A 188 19.57 -21.29 0.65
N PRO A 189 20.44 -21.42 1.65
CA PRO A 189 20.46 -20.48 2.78
C PRO A 189 20.51 -19.03 2.32
N ASP A 190 19.86 -18.15 3.04
CA ASP A 190 19.73 -16.72 2.75
C ASP A 190 18.97 -16.36 1.48
N ASP A 191 18.37 -17.30 0.77
CA ASP A 191 17.40 -16.98 -0.26
C ASP A 191 16.23 -16.22 0.37
N VAL A 192 15.74 -15.21 -0.33
CA VAL A 192 14.46 -14.57 -0.01
C VAL A 192 13.46 -14.99 -1.09
N VAL A 193 12.46 -15.74 -0.67
CA VAL A 193 11.47 -16.38 -1.55
C VAL A 193 10.18 -15.58 -1.53
N THR A 194 9.75 -15.10 -2.69
CA THR A 194 8.46 -14.44 -2.84
C THR A 194 7.40 -15.47 -3.21
N VAL A 195 6.31 -15.48 -2.44
CA VAL A 195 5.24 -16.48 -2.54
C VAL A 195 3.90 -15.80 -2.64
N PHE A 196 3.07 -16.23 -3.58
CA PHE A 196 1.65 -15.90 -3.61
C PHE A 196 0.86 -17.03 -2.94
N THR A 197 -0.17 -16.68 -2.18
CA THR A 197 -1.14 -17.62 -1.64
C THR A 197 -2.56 -17.08 -1.76
N LYS A 198 -3.52 -17.96 -2.01
CA LYS A 198 -4.93 -17.58 -1.96
C LYS A 198 -5.36 -17.29 -0.53
N LYS A 199 -6.27 -16.34 -0.36
CA LYS A 199 -6.76 -15.90 0.95
C LYS A 199 -7.33 -17.03 1.80
N GLU A 200 -8.05 -17.97 1.17
CA GLU A 200 -8.65 -19.14 1.82
C GLU A 200 -7.61 -20.14 2.37
N SER A 201 -6.41 -20.11 1.84
CA SER A 201 -5.31 -21.02 2.19
C SER A 201 -4.15 -20.29 2.89
N GLU A 202 -4.29 -18.99 3.19
CA GLU A 202 -3.22 -18.13 3.68
C GLU A 202 -2.55 -18.69 4.95
N GLY A 203 -3.33 -19.01 5.99
CA GLY A 203 -2.79 -19.55 7.23
C GLY A 203 -2.00 -20.84 7.00
N ARG A 204 -2.56 -21.81 6.25
CA ARG A 204 -1.87 -23.06 5.93
C ARG A 204 -0.59 -22.86 5.13
N SER A 205 -0.59 -21.87 4.23
CA SER A 205 0.59 -21.56 3.42
C SER A 205 1.68 -20.90 4.25
N VAL A 206 1.30 -20.01 5.18
CA VAL A 206 2.25 -19.40 6.13
C VAL A 206 2.86 -20.46 7.04
N ASP A 207 2.05 -21.33 7.66
CA ASP A 207 2.51 -22.43 8.49
C ASP A 207 3.46 -23.37 7.72
N TYR A 208 3.15 -23.66 6.47
CA TYR A 208 3.99 -24.47 5.61
C TYR A 208 5.32 -23.80 5.28
N MET A 209 5.31 -22.51 4.94
CA MET A 209 6.53 -21.74 4.68
C MET A 209 7.41 -21.68 5.92
N ASP A 210 6.79 -21.48 7.08
CA ASP A 210 7.49 -21.47 8.37
C ASP A 210 8.19 -22.81 8.64
N ALA A 211 7.47 -23.92 8.53
CA ALA A 211 8.02 -25.25 8.71
C ALA A 211 9.11 -25.61 7.66
N LEU A 212 9.03 -25.06 6.46
CA LEU A 212 9.93 -25.38 5.36
C LEU A 212 11.22 -24.53 5.39
N PHE A 213 11.10 -23.23 5.69
CA PHE A 213 12.18 -22.26 5.52
C PHE A 213 12.79 -21.74 6.82
N HIS A 214 12.15 -21.99 7.97
CA HIS A 214 12.74 -21.68 9.26
C HIS A 214 13.35 -22.93 9.89
N SER A 215 14.42 -22.73 10.65
CA SER A 215 15.01 -23.77 11.50
C SER A 215 14.24 -23.85 12.81
N SER A 216 13.84 -25.04 13.19
CA SER A 216 13.21 -25.34 14.50
C SER A 216 14.15 -25.02 15.66
#